data_b1fad56a6d22dfdc7633f6cf3e88d9f7
#
_entry.id   b1fad56a6d22dfdc7633f6cf3e88d9f7
#
_cell.length_a   1.000
_cell.length_b   1.000
_cell.length_c   1.000
_cell.angle_alpha   90.00
_cell.angle_beta   90.00
_cell.angle_gamma   90.00
#
_symmetry.space_group_name_H-M   'P 1'
#
loop_
_entity.id
_entity.type
_entity.pdbx_description
1 polymer ?
#
loop_
_entity_poly.entity_id
_entity_poly.type
_entity_poly.pdbx_seq_one_letter_code
_entity_poly.pdbx_strand_id
1 'polypeptide(L)' 'MKTVNELKERLKRIVQETFIDSWLDAPNPAFDNKTPRQMVIEQNTDQIEAMLYRLESGEPST' A
#
# COMPACT_ATOMS: atom_id res chain seq x y z
N MET A 1 -10.91 -1.85 -1.31
CA MET A 1 -9.96 -2.61 -0.45
C MET A 1 -10.42 -2.55 0.99
N LYS A 2 -10.65 -3.70 1.59
CA LYS A 2 -11.17 -3.74 2.96
C LYS A 2 -10.25 -4.47 3.94
N THR A 3 -9.35 -5.29 3.45
CA THR A 3 -8.50 -6.11 4.30
C THR A 3 -7.04 -6.04 3.88
N VAL A 4 -6.16 -6.37 4.84
CA VAL A 4 -4.73 -6.44 4.57
C VAL A 4 -4.44 -7.52 3.53
N ASN A 5 -5.19 -8.61 3.52
CA ASN A 5 -4.99 -9.66 2.52
C ASN A 5 -5.28 -9.17 1.11
N GLU A 6 -6.32 -8.36 0.93
CA GLU A 6 -6.60 -7.76 -0.37
C GLU A 6 -5.46 -6.86 -0.83
N LEU A 7 -4.90 -6.07 0.09
CA LEU A 7 -3.75 -5.23 -0.21
C LEU A 7 -2.55 -6.08 -0.61
N LYS A 8 -2.26 -7.14 0.13
CA LYS A 8 -1.15 -8.04 -0.20
C LYS A 8 -1.30 -8.65 -1.59
N GLU A 9 -2.51 -9.08 -1.95
CA GLU A 9 -2.75 -9.67 -3.27
C GLU A 9 -2.48 -8.67 -4.39
N ARG A 10 -2.85 -7.43 -4.21
CA ARG A 10 -2.56 -6.40 -5.20
C ARG A 10 -1.08 -6.09 -5.27
N LEU A 11 -0.40 -6.03 -4.13
CA LEU A 11 1.02 -5.72 -4.07
C LEU A 11 1.88 -6.82 -4.71
N LYS A 12 1.45 -8.08 -4.65
CA LYS A 12 2.19 -9.18 -5.26
C LYS A 12 2.42 -9.00 -6.75
N ARG A 13 1.58 -8.22 -7.41
CA ARG A 13 1.72 -7.94 -8.84
C ARG A 13 2.80 -6.91 -9.14
N ILE A 14 3.24 -6.17 -8.14
CA ILE A 14 4.12 -5.02 -8.33
C ILE A 14 5.46 -5.23 -7.65
N VAL A 15 5.47 -5.86 -6.48
CA VAL A 15 6.67 -6.00 -5.66
C VAL A 15 6.82 -7.44 -5.17
N GLN A 16 8.04 -7.79 -4.80
CA GLN A 16 8.33 -9.11 -4.25
C GLN A 16 7.72 -9.26 -2.87
N GLU A 17 7.27 -10.48 -2.56
CA GLU A 17 6.61 -10.76 -1.30
C GLU A 17 7.46 -10.42 -0.08
N THR A 18 8.79 -10.57 -0.21
CA THR A 18 9.69 -10.26 0.91
C THR A 18 9.62 -8.80 1.33
N PHE A 19 9.26 -7.90 0.41
CA PHE A 19 9.13 -6.47 0.72
C PHE A 19 7.76 -6.11 1.26
N ILE A 20 6.75 -6.92 0.99
CA ILE A 20 5.38 -6.58 1.35
C ILE A 20 5.22 -6.48 2.86
N ASP A 21 5.68 -7.48 3.59
CA ASP A 21 5.53 -7.50 5.04
C ASP A 21 6.31 -6.36 5.70
N SER A 22 7.53 -6.10 5.24
CA SER A 22 8.32 -4.99 5.77
C SER A 22 7.63 -3.65 5.50
N TRP A 23 7.12 -3.48 4.29
CA TRP A 23 6.45 -2.24 3.91
C TRP A 23 5.18 -2.02 4.74
N LEU A 24 4.41 -3.07 4.96
CA LEU A 24 3.16 -2.99 5.72
C LEU A 24 3.38 -2.50 7.15
N ASP A 25 4.50 -2.82 7.74
CA ASP A 25 4.76 -2.50 9.14
C ASP A 25 5.73 -1.34 9.33
N ALA A 26 6.13 -0.68 8.25
CA ALA A 26 7.01 0.48 8.32
C ALA A 26 6.19 1.76 8.31
N PRO A 27 6.47 2.72 9.21
CA PRO A 27 5.84 4.03 9.12
C PRO A 27 6.14 4.66 7.77
N ASN A 28 5.12 5.22 7.13
CA ASN A 28 5.25 5.76 5.78
C ASN A 28 4.97 7.26 5.79
N PRO A 29 5.93 8.10 5.37
CA PRO A 29 5.70 9.55 5.35
C PRO A 29 4.52 9.97 4.49
N ALA A 30 4.19 9.21 3.45
CA ALA A 30 3.03 9.51 2.61
C ALA A 30 1.71 9.35 3.36
N PHE A 31 1.71 8.64 4.48
CA PHE A 31 0.53 8.37 5.29
C PHE A 31 0.64 8.98 6.69
N ASP A 32 1.29 10.13 6.81
CA ASP A 32 1.53 10.79 8.09
C ASP A 32 2.25 9.90 9.10
N ASN A 33 3.21 9.12 8.62
CA ASN A 33 4.00 8.18 9.41
C ASN A 33 3.20 7.04 10.03
N LYS A 34 2.00 6.81 9.54
CA LYS A 34 1.26 5.61 9.89
C LYS A 34 1.75 4.45 9.03
N THR A 35 1.58 3.23 9.55
CA THR A 35 1.89 2.06 8.74
C THR A 35 0.76 1.78 7.76
N PRO A 36 1.07 1.26 6.58
CA PRO A 36 0.02 0.85 5.65
C PRO A 36 -0.98 -0.13 6.27
N ARG A 37 -0.50 -1.06 7.10
CA ARG A 37 -1.39 -1.99 7.80
C ARG A 37 -2.42 -1.25 8.63
N GLN A 38 -1.99 -0.24 9.38
CA GLN A 38 -2.88 0.55 10.20
C GLN A 38 -3.91 1.31 9.35
N MET A 39 -3.48 1.85 8.22
CA MET A 39 -4.38 2.55 7.31
C MET A 39 -5.52 1.64 6.85
N VAL A 40 -5.21 0.39 6.53
CA VAL A 40 -6.23 -0.57 6.11
C VAL A 40 -7.16 -0.91 7.26
N ILE A 41 -6.61 -1.14 8.46
CA ILE A 41 -7.42 -1.45 9.65
C ILE A 41 -8.40 -0.32 9.96
N GLU A 42 -7.96 0.91 9.79
CA GLU A 42 -8.79 2.09 10.03
C GLU A 42 -9.75 2.39 8.88
N GLN A 43 -9.72 1.59 7.82
CA GLN A 43 -10.52 1.79 6.61
C GLN A 43 -10.21 3.11 5.91
N ASN A 44 -8.99 3.61 6.09
CA ASN A 44 -8.54 4.86 5.47
C ASN A 44 -7.61 4.51 4.31
N THR A 45 -8.18 3.96 3.24
CA THR A 45 -7.41 3.36 2.16
C THR A 45 -7.32 4.21 0.89
N ASP A 46 -7.88 5.41 0.89
CA ASP A 46 -7.90 6.24 -0.32
C ASP A 46 -6.49 6.55 -0.82
N GLN A 47 -5.58 6.88 0.09
CA GLN A 47 -4.20 7.19 -0.29
C GLN A 47 -3.46 5.95 -0.80
N ILE A 48 -3.74 4.79 -0.21
CA ILE A 48 -3.16 3.53 -0.67
C ILE A 48 -3.67 3.20 -2.06
N GLU A 49 -4.98 3.36 -2.28
CA GLU A 49 -5.58 3.10 -3.58
C GLU A 49 -4.97 4.00 -4.67
N ALA A 50 -4.78 5.28 -4.36
CA ALA A 50 -4.18 6.22 -5.30
C ALA A 50 -2.75 5.81 -5.63
N MET A 51 -1.97 5.40 -4.63
CA MET A 51 -0.61 4.95 -4.83
C MET A 51 -0.56 3.70 -5.71
N LEU A 52 -1.41 2.71 -5.41
CA LEU A 52 -1.46 1.48 -6.19
C LEU A 52 -1.85 1.75 -7.63
N TYR A 53 -2.80 2.63 -7.85
CA TYR A 53 -3.21 3.00 -9.20
C TYR A 53 -2.04 3.53 -10.01
N ARG A 54 -1.24 4.42 -9.43
CA ARG A 54 -0.08 4.97 -10.11
C ARG A 54 0.95 3.91 -10.44
N LEU A 55 1.21 3.01 -9.49
CA LEU A 55 2.19 1.93 -9.68
C LEU A 55 1.72 0.94 -10.74
N GLU A 56 0.44 0.57 -10.69
CA GLU A 56 -0.12 -0.39 -11.63
C GLU A 56 -0.26 0.17 -13.04
N SER A 57 -0.53 1.46 -13.16
CA SER A 57 -0.68 2.09 -14.47
C SER A 57 0.66 2.44 -15.11
N GLY A 58 1.75 2.41 -14.33
CA GLY A 58 3.06 2.78 -14.83
C GLY A 58 3.20 4.26 -15.13
N GLU A 59 2.36 5.11 -14.55
CA GLU A 59 2.46 6.55 -14.78
C GLU A 59 3.76 7.08 -14.17
N PRO A 60 4.47 7.94 -14.91
CA PRO A 60 5.67 8.55 -14.35
C PRO A 60 5.29 9.49 -13.21
N SER A 61 6.05 9.39 -12.12
CA SER A 61 5.88 10.35 -11.04
C SER A 61 6.62 11.62 -11.42
N THR A 62 5.92 12.69 -11.50
CA THR A 62 6.50 13.99 -11.78
C THR A 62 6.61 14.80 -10.52
#